data_32b3ca9a2cdaaea442e521a1b78d263c
#
_entry.id   32b3ca9a2cdaaea442e521a1b78d263c
#
_cell.length_a   1.000
_cell.length_b   1.000
_cell.length_c   1.000
_cell.angle_alpha   90.00
_cell.angle_beta   90.00
_cell.angle_gamma   90.00
#
_symmetry.space_group_name_H-M   'P 1'
#
loop_
_entity.id
_entity.type
_entity.pdbx_description
1 polymer ?
#
loop_
_entity_poly.entity_id
_entity_poly.type
_entity_poly.pdbx_seq_one_letter_code
_entity_poly.pdbx_strand_id
1 'polypeptide(L)'
;MALLVIPCADGYECDNRLQHRPPLPSEKEVFIMVTAGDFRNGVTFEMDGNVYQIIEFQHVKPGKGAAFVRTKIRNVIAGSVVEKTFNPNDKYPTAYIERKDMEYSYNDGDLYYFMDQETFELVPIGKDQLTDNFKFVKENMVCKILSYKGNVFGIEPPTFVELQVTATEPGFKGDTATNATKPATLETGAEIRVPLFVNEGDMLRIDTRTGEYMERA
;
A
#
# COMPACT_ATOMS: atom_id res chain seq x y z
N MET A 1 4.72 49.02 -26.68
CA MET A 1 5.06 48.93 -28.09
C MET A 1 4.38 47.72 -28.68
N ALA A 2 3.41 47.99 -29.55
CA ALA A 2 2.71 47.12 -30.48
C ALA A 2 2.00 45.85 -29.93
N LEU A 3 0.73 46.04 -29.52
CA LEU A 3 -0.30 45.02 -29.58
C LEU A 3 -0.60 44.67 -31.04
N LEU A 4 -0.41 43.45 -31.43
CA LEU A 4 -0.88 42.95 -32.73
C LEU A 4 -2.34 42.53 -32.56
N VAL A 5 -3.26 43.36 -33.02
CA VAL A 5 -4.67 43.01 -33.11
C VAL A 5 -4.87 42.26 -34.42
N ILE A 6 -5.25 41.00 -34.35
CA ILE A 6 -5.70 40.21 -35.49
C ILE A 6 -7.21 40.46 -35.64
N PRO A 7 -7.73 40.98 -36.78
CA PRO A 7 -9.15 41.10 -36.99
C PRO A 7 -9.77 39.73 -37.31
N CYS A 8 -10.74 39.31 -36.49
CA CYS A 8 -11.69 38.27 -36.89
C CYS A 8 -12.63 38.81 -37.93
N ALA A 9 -12.61 38.23 -39.13
CA ALA A 9 -13.64 38.36 -40.12
C ALA A 9 -14.78 37.38 -39.77
N ASP A 10 -16.02 37.89 -40.04
CA ASP A 10 -17.28 37.15 -39.98
C ASP A 10 -17.94 36.92 -38.60
N GLY A 11 -18.69 37.94 -38.17
CA GLY A 11 -20.08 38.00 -37.71
C GLY A 11 -20.66 36.93 -36.76
N TYR A 12 -19.88 36.33 -35.87
CA TYR A 12 -20.46 35.53 -34.79
C TYR A 12 -20.19 36.24 -33.44
N GLU A 13 -21.28 36.75 -32.83
CA GLU A 13 -21.28 37.21 -31.45
C GLU A 13 -20.76 36.07 -30.55
N CYS A 14 -19.56 36.25 -29.98
CA CYS A 14 -19.07 35.41 -28.92
C CYS A 14 -19.98 35.54 -27.70
N ASP A 15 -20.93 34.64 -27.56
CA ASP A 15 -21.80 34.52 -26.39
C ASP A 15 -20.97 34.29 -25.14
N ASN A 16 -20.78 35.36 -24.37
CA ASN A 16 -19.98 35.42 -23.13
C ASN A 16 -20.63 34.63 -21.96
N ARG A 17 -21.52 33.67 -22.26
CA ARG A 17 -22.25 32.84 -21.30
C ARG A 17 -21.51 31.55 -20.87
N LEU A 18 -20.28 31.35 -21.35
CA LEU A 18 -19.51 30.15 -20.98
C LEU A 18 -18.64 30.30 -19.69
N GLN A 19 -18.68 31.46 -19.04
CA GLN A 19 -17.85 31.67 -17.81
C GLN A 19 -18.56 31.36 -16.49
N HIS A 20 -19.80 30.89 -16.50
CA HIS A 20 -20.50 30.46 -15.29
C HIS A 20 -21.14 29.10 -15.49
N ARG A 21 -20.32 28.06 -15.77
CA ARG A 21 -20.72 26.73 -15.38
C ARG A 21 -20.58 26.68 -13.86
N PRO A 22 -21.68 26.46 -13.09
CA PRO A 22 -21.52 26.13 -11.70
C PRO A 22 -20.64 24.87 -11.63
N PRO A 23 -19.72 24.79 -10.63
CA PRO A 23 -18.96 23.57 -10.43
C PRO A 23 -19.96 22.42 -10.38
N LEU A 24 -19.68 21.35 -11.14
CA LEU A 24 -20.45 20.10 -11.06
C LEU A 24 -20.61 19.79 -9.56
N PRO A 25 -21.82 19.46 -9.09
CA PRO A 25 -22.02 19.11 -7.69
C PRO A 25 -21.00 18.01 -7.39
N SER A 26 -20.13 18.27 -6.41
CA SER A 26 -19.22 17.27 -5.87
C SER A 26 -20.02 15.99 -5.69
N GLU A 27 -19.56 14.90 -6.27
CA GLU A 27 -20.13 13.57 -6.10
C GLU A 27 -20.45 13.46 -4.62
N LYS A 28 -21.74 13.34 -4.27
CA LYS A 28 -22.16 13.07 -2.90
C LYS A 28 -21.48 11.76 -2.56
N GLU A 29 -20.41 11.84 -1.80
CA GLU A 29 -19.77 10.66 -1.24
C GLU A 29 -20.90 9.91 -0.51
N VAL A 30 -21.32 8.80 -1.09
CA VAL A 30 -22.29 7.91 -0.46
C VAL A 30 -21.51 7.22 0.66
N PHE A 31 -21.53 7.83 1.86
CA PHE A 31 -20.95 7.22 3.04
C PHE A 31 -21.75 5.97 3.37
N ILE A 32 -21.24 4.83 2.95
CA ILE A 32 -21.76 3.54 3.40
C ILE A 32 -21.38 3.44 4.87
N MET A 33 -22.39 3.39 5.74
CA MET A 33 -22.19 3.26 7.18
C MET A 33 -22.16 1.78 7.55
N VAL A 34 -21.16 1.37 8.32
CA VAL A 34 -21.10 0.05 8.95
C VAL A 34 -21.49 0.16 10.41
N THR A 35 -22.33 -0.75 10.90
CA THR A 35 -22.65 -0.83 12.33
C THR A 35 -21.59 -1.66 13.05
N ALA A 36 -21.28 -1.33 14.29
CA ALA A 36 -20.32 -2.12 15.07
C ALA A 36 -20.80 -3.57 15.29
N GLY A 37 -22.12 -3.80 15.21
CA GLY A 37 -22.71 -5.14 15.20
C GLY A 37 -22.39 -5.97 13.97
N ASP A 38 -22.05 -5.34 12.85
CA ASP A 38 -21.73 -5.98 11.57
C ASP A 38 -20.21 -6.06 11.30
N PHE A 39 -19.40 -5.74 12.29
CA PHE A 39 -17.95 -5.79 12.16
C PHE A 39 -17.46 -7.19 11.77
N ARG A 40 -16.54 -7.24 10.80
CA ARG A 40 -15.87 -8.44 10.34
C ARG A 40 -14.38 -8.17 10.15
N ASN A 41 -13.57 -9.21 10.19
CA ASN A 41 -12.14 -9.10 9.93
C ASN A 41 -11.90 -8.52 8.53
N GLY A 42 -11.00 -7.56 8.44
CA GLY A 42 -10.64 -6.90 7.18
C GLY A 42 -11.49 -5.67 6.83
N VAL A 43 -12.64 -5.43 7.49
CA VAL A 43 -13.45 -4.23 7.27
C VAL A 43 -12.69 -3.00 7.73
N THR A 44 -12.73 -1.95 6.92
CA THR A 44 -12.13 -0.64 7.20
C THR A 44 -13.18 0.42 7.45
N PHE A 45 -12.95 1.25 8.46
CA PHE A 45 -13.85 2.33 8.83
C PHE A 45 -13.10 3.55 9.33
N GLU A 46 -13.73 4.71 9.24
CA GLU A 46 -13.17 5.97 9.73
C GLU A 46 -13.66 6.26 11.14
N MET A 47 -12.77 6.66 12.02
CA MET A 47 -13.06 7.12 13.37
C MET A 47 -12.05 8.17 13.79
N ASP A 48 -12.52 9.29 14.31
CA ASP A 48 -11.67 10.40 14.81
C ASP A 48 -10.66 10.89 13.74
N GLY A 49 -11.05 10.89 12.45
CA GLY A 49 -10.19 11.32 11.35
C GLY A 49 -9.11 10.32 10.93
N ASN A 50 -9.11 9.12 11.53
CA ASN A 50 -8.19 8.04 11.20
C ASN A 50 -8.91 6.86 10.57
N VAL A 51 -8.19 6.10 9.74
CA VAL A 51 -8.69 4.86 9.15
C VAL A 51 -8.23 3.68 9.97
N TYR A 52 -9.18 2.85 10.37
CA TYR A 52 -8.94 1.64 11.13
C TYR A 52 -9.39 0.41 10.36
N GLN A 53 -8.60 -0.65 10.42
CA GLN A 53 -8.93 -1.97 9.93
C GLN A 53 -9.19 -2.92 11.09
N ILE A 54 -10.25 -3.72 11.00
CA ILE A 54 -10.58 -4.72 12.00
C ILE A 54 -9.71 -5.96 11.78
N ILE A 55 -8.88 -6.30 12.79
CA ILE A 55 -8.07 -7.51 12.80
C ILE A 55 -8.86 -8.67 13.40
N GLU A 56 -9.50 -8.41 14.55
CA GLU A 56 -10.23 -9.41 15.32
C GLU A 56 -11.43 -8.75 15.99
N PHE A 57 -12.53 -9.48 16.09
CA PHE A 57 -13.72 -9.01 16.77
C PHE A 57 -14.40 -10.13 17.56
N GLN A 58 -15.02 -9.77 18.67
CA GLN A 58 -15.75 -10.67 19.53
C GLN A 58 -17.04 -10.01 20.02
N HIS A 59 -18.18 -10.62 19.69
CA HIS A 59 -19.47 -10.21 20.24
C HIS A 59 -19.65 -10.80 21.65
N VAL A 60 -19.81 -9.94 22.62
CA VAL A 60 -20.04 -10.33 24.01
C VAL A 60 -21.45 -9.96 24.41
N LYS A 61 -22.22 -10.95 24.81
CA LYS A 61 -23.56 -10.80 25.37
C LYS A 61 -23.52 -11.23 26.82
N PRO A 62 -23.25 -10.34 27.78
CA PRO A 62 -23.27 -10.68 29.20
C PRO A 62 -24.67 -11.06 29.64
N GLY A 63 -24.80 -12.01 30.54
CA GLY A 63 -26.10 -12.46 31.06
C GLY A 63 -26.87 -11.36 31.80
N LYS A 64 -26.15 -10.37 32.33
CA LYS A 64 -26.68 -9.12 32.91
C LYS A 64 -25.85 -7.96 32.37
N GLY A 65 -26.49 -7.03 31.62
CA GLY A 65 -25.85 -5.86 31.04
C GLY A 65 -26.08 -5.74 29.54
N ALA A 66 -25.61 -4.60 28.96
CA ALA A 66 -25.70 -4.33 27.53
C ALA A 66 -24.70 -5.18 26.74
N ALA A 67 -25.08 -5.65 25.56
CA ALA A 67 -24.17 -6.31 24.64
C ALA A 67 -23.13 -5.32 24.14
N PHE A 68 -21.90 -5.80 23.93
CA PHE A 68 -20.81 -5.01 23.35
C PHE A 68 -19.98 -5.84 22.40
N VAL A 69 -19.24 -5.15 21.52
CA VAL A 69 -18.28 -5.77 20.59
C VAL A 69 -16.87 -5.36 21.01
N ARG A 70 -16.08 -6.32 21.45
CA ARG A 70 -14.65 -6.13 21.68
C ARG A 70 -13.93 -6.33 20.35
N THR A 71 -13.12 -5.35 19.96
CA THR A 71 -12.51 -5.35 18.64
C THR A 71 -11.04 -4.95 18.76
N LYS A 72 -10.19 -5.72 18.11
CA LYS A 72 -8.78 -5.37 17.89
C LYS A 72 -8.68 -4.68 16.54
N ILE A 73 -8.33 -3.42 16.56
CA ILE A 73 -8.27 -2.56 15.38
C ILE A 73 -6.84 -2.11 15.13
N ARG A 74 -6.47 -2.00 13.87
CA ARG A 74 -5.20 -1.47 13.41
C ARG A 74 -5.44 -0.12 12.74
N ASN A 75 -4.76 0.90 13.20
CA ASN A 75 -4.68 2.15 12.44
C ASN A 75 -3.89 1.88 11.16
N VAL A 76 -4.51 2.09 10.02
CA VAL A 76 -3.92 1.72 8.72
C VAL A 76 -2.78 2.68 8.37
N ILE A 77 -2.87 3.93 8.76
CA ILE A 77 -1.87 4.98 8.49
C ILE A 77 -0.70 4.87 9.48
N ALA A 78 -0.98 4.81 10.78
CA ALA A 78 0.05 4.78 11.82
C ALA A 78 0.59 3.37 12.14
N GLY A 79 -0.03 2.30 11.61
CA GLY A 79 0.36 0.91 11.86
C GLY A 79 0.06 0.39 13.28
N SER A 80 -0.35 1.25 14.21
CA SER A 80 -0.60 0.91 15.61
C SER A 80 -1.83 0.02 15.79
N VAL A 81 -1.73 -0.95 16.70
CA VAL A 81 -2.84 -1.87 17.01
C VAL A 81 -3.37 -1.55 18.40
N VAL A 82 -4.70 -1.37 18.50
CA VAL A 82 -5.40 -1.00 19.74
C VAL A 82 -6.61 -1.90 19.93
N GLU A 83 -6.87 -2.32 21.16
CA GLU A 83 -8.15 -2.93 21.52
C GLU A 83 -9.15 -1.85 21.92
N LYS A 84 -10.35 -1.90 21.33
CA LYS A 84 -11.44 -0.98 21.64
C LYS A 84 -12.77 -1.74 21.73
N THR A 85 -13.61 -1.31 22.65
CA THR A 85 -14.95 -1.85 22.83
C THR A 85 -15.96 -0.89 22.21
N PHE A 86 -16.88 -1.42 21.41
CA PHE A 86 -17.91 -0.66 20.70
C PHE A 86 -19.30 -1.10 21.17
N ASN A 87 -20.24 -0.17 21.11
CA ASN A 87 -21.64 -0.52 21.23
C ASN A 87 -22.13 -1.11 19.89
N PRO A 88 -22.83 -2.24 19.84
CA PRO A 88 -23.28 -2.86 18.59
C PRO A 88 -24.09 -1.93 17.68
N ASN A 89 -24.77 -0.92 18.25
CA ASN A 89 -25.60 0.02 17.51
C ASN A 89 -24.84 1.25 16.97
N ASP A 90 -23.56 1.42 17.36
CA ASP A 90 -22.74 2.53 16.86
C ASP A 90 -22.48 2.36 15.37
N LYS A 91 -22.56 3.47 14.64
CA LYS A 91 -22.37 3.51 13.19
C LYS A 91 -21.13 4.31 12.85
N TYR A 92 -20.32 3.76 11.97
CA TYR A 92 -19.08 4.38 11.49
C TYR A 92 -19.10 4.45 9.95
N PRO A 93 -18.56 5.52 9.34
CA PRO A 93 -18.41 5.56 7.90
C PRO A 93 -17.37 4.51 7.47
N THR A 94 -17.71 3.75 6.44
CA THR A 94 -16.80 2.79 5.84
C THR A 94 -15.70 3.55 5.11
N ALA A 95 -14.43 3.24 5.39
CA ALA A 95 -13.30 3.79 4.69
C ALA A 95 -12.94 2.89 3.50
N TYR A 96 -12.99 3.42 2.30
CA TYR A 96 -12.56 2.72 1.11
C TYR A 96 -11.07 3.02 0.86
N ILE A 97 -10.23 1.99 0.95
CA ILE A 97 -8.81 2.10 0.62
C ILE A 97 -8.66 1.80 -0.86
N GLU A 98 -8.20 2.80 -1.59
CA GLU A 98 -7.85 2.67 -3.00
C GLU A 98 -6.51 1.93 -3.12
N ARG A 99 -6.46 0.98 -4.04
CA ARG A 99 -5.26 0.23 -4.39
C ARG A 99 -4.98 0.47 -5.86
N LYS A 100 -3.87 1.12 -6.16
CA LYS A 100 -3.46 1.41 -7.53
C LYS A 100 -2.13 0.74 -7.83
N ASP A 101 -2.09 0.03 -8.95
CA ASP A 101 -0.86 -0.61 -9.42
C ASP A 101 0.03 0.46 -10.07
N MET A 102 1.24 0.65 -9.52
CA MET A 102 2.22 1.59 -10.03
C MET A 102 3.59 0.93 -10.13
N GLU A 103 4.36 1.32 -11.13
CA GLU A 103 5.70 0.81 -11.37
C GLU A 103 6.74 1.65 -10.63
N TYR A 104 7.61 1.00 -9.86
CA TYR A 104 8.72 1.67 -9.20
C TYR A 104 9.76 2.08 -10.24
N SER A 105 10.03 3.38 -10.39
CA SER A 105 10.96 3.91 -11.37
C SER A 105 12.37 4.08 -10.80
N TYR A 106 12.53 4.95 -9.81
CA TYR A 106 13.84 5.26 -9.21
C TYR A 106 13.67 5.92 -7.84
N ASN A 107 14.79 6.12 -7.14
CA ASN A 107 14.84 6.95 -5.93
C ASN A 107 15.93 8.02 -6.07
N ASP A 108 15.77 9.12 -5.37
CA ASP A 108 16.76 10.21 -5.26
C ASP A 108 17.39 10.32 -3.87
N GLY A 109 17.18 9.30 -3.03
CA GLY A 109 17.67 9.19 -1.65
C GLY A 109 16.56 9.27 -0.61
N ASP A 110 15.73 10.29 -0.62
CA ASP A 110 14.63 10.49 0.33
C ASP A 110 13.26 10.17 -0.24
N LEU A 111 13.10 10.34 -1.54
CA LEU A 111 11.86 10.09 -2.27
C LEU A 111 12.00 8.93 -3.25
N TYR A 112 10.96 8.13 -3.31
CA TYR A 112 10.81 7.01 -4.23
C TYR A 112 9.72 7.35 -5.24
N TYR A 113 10.05 7.28 -6.53
CA TYR A 113 9.16 7.68 -7.61
C TYR A 113 8.48 6.47 -8.21
N PHE A 114 7.16 6.50 -8.20
CA PHE A 114 6.31 5.47 -8.79
C PHE A 114 5.55 6.02 -9.97
N MET A 115 5.60 5.32 -11.08
CA MET A 115 4.90 5.70 -12.30
C MET A 115 3.58 4.96 -12.40
N ASP A 116 2.53 5.73 -12.57
CA ASP A 116 1.22 5.19 -12.90
C ASP A 116 1.22 4.68 -14.33
N GLN A 117 0.87 3.41 -14.53
CA GLN A 117 0.88 2.79 -15.86
C GLN A 117 -0.23 3.29 -16.79
N GLU A 118 -1.26 3.93 -16.27
CA GLU A 118 -2.38 4.48 -17.06
C GLU A 118 -2.16 5.93 -17.45
N THR A 119 -1.73 6.78 -16.49
CA THR A 119 -1.58 8.21 -16.68
C THR A 119 -0.15 8.64 -16.99
N PHE A 120 0.84 7.75 -16.75
CA PHE A 120 2.28 8.02 -16.83
C PHE A 120 2.75 9.16 -15.91
N GLU A 121 1.97 9.45 -14.88
CA GLU A 121 2.34 10.43 -13.87
C GLU A 121 3.28 9.80 -12.85
N LEU A 122 4.31 10.56 -12.43
CA LEU A 122 5.23 10.16 -11.39
C LEU A 122 4.74 10.66 -10.03
N VAL A 123 4.50 9.74 -9.12
CA VAL A 123 4.09 10.03 -7.74
C VAL A 123 5.29 9.85 -6.81
N PRO A 124 5.78 10.92 -6.16
CA PRO A 124 6.84 10.82 -5.16
C PRO A 124 6.27 10.31 -3.84
N ILE A 125 6.91 9.32 -3.25
CA ILE A 125 6.53 8.71 -1.98
C ILE A 125 7.73 8.76 -1.03
N GLY A 126 7.52 9.25 0.18
CA GLY A 126 8.56 9.37 1.19
C GLY A 126 9.00 8.01 1.75
N LYS A 127 10.25 7.93 2.16
CA LYS A 127 10.83 6.73 2.79
C LYS A 127 10.03 6.24 3.99
N ASP A 128 9.40 7.15 4.74
CA ASP A 128 8.59 6.83 5.93
C ASP A 128 7.31 6.04 5.62
N GLN A 129 6.86 6.09 4.36
CA GLN A 129 5.67 5.39 3.90
C GLN A 129 5.99 4.00 3.31
N LEU A 130 7.29 3.68 3.17
CA LEU A 130 7.75 2.38 2.71
C LEU A 130 7.68 1.37 3.85
N THR A 131 7.23 0.16 3.53
CA THR A 131 7.30 -0.97 4.45
C THR A 131 8.69 -1.62 4.42
N ASP A 132 9.07 -2.33 5.48
CA ASP A 132 10.36 -3.07 5.54
C ASP A 132 10.53 -4.05 4.37
N ASN A 133 9.44 -4.50 3.79
CA ASN A 133 9.43 -5.44 2.67
C ASN A 133 9.83 -4.79 1.34
N PHE A 134 9.88 -3.46 1.29
CA PHE A 134 10.31 -2.71 0.11
C PHE A 134 11.77 -2.98 -0.27
N LYS A 135 12.60 -3.43 0.67
CA LYS A 135 14.00 -3.82 0.41
C LYS A 135 14.17 -4.93 -0.65
N PHE A 136 13.09 -5.66 -0.98
CA PHE A 136 13.09 -6.68 -2.03
C PHE A 136 12.62 -6.16 -3.39
N VAL A 137 12.21 -4.89 -3.47
CA VAL A 137 11.72 -4.30 -4.72
C VAL A 137 12.89 -3.72 -5.51
N LYS A 138 12.96 -4.04 -6.78
CA LYS A 138 13.89 -3.43 -7.75
C LYS A 138 13.14 -2.52 -8.72
N GLU A 139 13.87 -1.70 -9.44
CA GLU A 139 13.33 -0.83 -10.50
C GLU A 139 12.51 -1.62 -11.52
N ASN A 140 11.47 -1.00 -12.05
CA ASN A 140 10.50 -1.55 -12.99
C ASN A 140 9.58 -2.66 -12.42
N MET A 141 9.54 -2.83 -11.09
CA MET A 141 8.57 -3.72 -10.45
C MET A 141 7.27 -2.99 -10.15
N VAL A 142 6.15 -3.66 -10.40
CA VAL A 142 4.81 -3.14 -10.10
C VAL A 142 4.48 -3.38 -8.63
N CYS A 143 4.17 -2.31 -7.92
CA CYS A 143 3.74 -2.31 -6.53
C CYS A 143 2.33 -1.75 -6.40
N LYS A 144 1.59 -2.16 -5.37
CA LYS A 144 0.28 -1.60 -5.06
C LYS A 144 0.43 -0.44 -4.10
N ILE A 145 0.06 0.74 -4.57
CA ILE A 145 0.03 1.96 -3.75
C ILE A 145 -1.32 2.02 -3.04
N LEU A 146 -1.26 2.20 -1.73
CA LEU A 146 -2.44 2.33 -0.89
C LEU A 146 -2.71 3.80 -0.63
N SER A 147 -3.90 4.25 -1.02
CA SER A 147 -4.34 5.62 -0.77
C SER A 147 -5.72 5.69 -0.12
N TYR A 148 -5.94 6.75 0.62
CA TYR A 148 -7.22 7.09 1.21
C TYR A 148 -7.50 8.58 1.00
N LYS A 149 -8.61 8.91 0.32
CA LYS A 149 -8.98 10.29 -0.03
C LYS A 149 -7.81 11.05 -0.72
N GLY A 150 -7.11 10.36 -1.62
CA GLY A 150 -5.98 10.93 -2.36
C GLY A 150 -4.65 11.00 -1.60
N ASN A 151 -4.61 10.63 -0.32
CA ASN A 151 -3.37 10.58 0.47
C ASN A 151 -2.79 9.18 0.44
N VAL A 152 -1.56 9.04 -0.05
CA VAL A 152 -0.82 7.78 0.00
C VAL A 152 -0.31 7.55 1.42
N PHE A 153 -0.49 6.34 1.94
CA PHE A 153 -0.06 5.98 3.30
C PHE A 153 0.73 4.67 3.36
N GLY A 154 0.84 3.95 2.26
CA GLY A 154 1.60 2.71 2.25
C GLY A 154 1.77 2.12 0.87
N ILE A 155 2.69 1.14 0.79
CA ILE A 155 3.01 0.42 -0.43
C ILE A 155 3.00 -1.07 -0.12
N GLU A 156 2.34 -1.84 -0.95
CA GLU A 156 2.37 -3.30 -0.92
C GLU A 156 3.20 -3.80 -2.10
N PRO A 157 4.41 -4.32 -1.88
CA PRO A 157 5.20 -4.95 -2.93
C PRO A 157 4.53 -6.25 -3.41
N PRO A 158 4.91 -6.77 -4.60
CA PRO A 158 4.43 -8.08 -5.05
C PRO A 158 4.79 -9.15 -4.02
N THR A 159 3.89 -10.13 -3.83
CA THR A 159 4.06 -11.18 -2.81
C THR A 159 5.31 -12.02 -3.05
N PHE A 160 5.62 -12.30 -4.32
CA PHE A 160 6.79 -13.05 -4.73
C PHE A 160 7.62 -12.22 -5.70
N VAL A 161 8.93 -12.26 -5.51
CA VAL A 161 9.89 -11.59 -6.37
C VAL A 161 11.01 -12.56 -6.74
N GLU A 162 11.57 -12.36 -7.93
CA GLU A 162 12.73 -13.10 -8.41
C GLU A 162 13.93 -12.17 -8.38
N LEU A 163 14.92 -12.51 -7.53
CA LEU A 163 16.12 -11.72 -7.32
C LEU A 163 17.37 -12.57 -7.43
N GLN A 164 18.42 -11.99 -8.00
CA GLN A 164 19.71 -12.64 -8.15
C GLN A 164 20.55 -12.53 -6.87
N VAL A 165 21.23 -13.61 -6.52
CA VAL A 165 22.23 -13.62 -5.45
C VAL A 165 23.51 -12.95 -5.96
N THR A 166 23.93 -11.88 -5.29
CA THR A 166 25.16 -11.15 -5.63
C THR A 166 26.36 -11.62 -4.81
N ALA A 167 26.13 -12.02 -3.56
CA ALA A 167 27.19 -12.54 -2.70
C ALA A 167 26.63 -13.58 -1.73
N THR A 168 27.38 -14.67 -1.49
CA THR A 168 27.05 -15.66 -0.47
C THR A 168 28.33 -16.37 -0.01
N GLU A 169 28.33 -16.84 1.23
CA GLU A 169 29.44 -17.63 1.73
C GLU A 169 29.48 -19.03 1.08
N PRO A 170 30.68 -19.60 0.88
CA PRO A 170 30.77 -20.97 0.41
C PRO A 170 30.15 -21.92 1.45
N GLY A 171 29.28 -22.82 1.00
CA GLY A 171 28.68 -23.85 1.86
C GLY A 171 29.75 -24.86 2.31
N PHE A 172 30.05 -24.91 3.61
CA PHE A 172 30.96 -25.93 4.12
C PHE A 172 30.22 -27.27 4.28
N LYS A 173 30.77 -28.32 3.65
CA LYS A 173 30.29 -29.72 3.76
C LYS A 173 30.64 -30.35 5.14
N GLY A 174 30.33 -29.71 6.22
CA GLY A 174 30.61 -30.20 7.56
C GLY A 174 29.42 -30.16 8.52
N ASP A 175 28.42 -29.33 8.20
CA ASP A 175 27.21 -29.22 9.00
C ASP A 175 26.19 -30.29 8.58
N THR A 176 26.19 -31.40 9.31
CA THR A 176 25.18 -32.46 9.19
C THR A 176 23.84 -32.07 9.82
N ALA A 177 23.65 -30.78 10.14
CA ALA A 177 22.38 -30.26 10.63
C ALA A 177 21.36 -30.26 9.51
N THR A 178 20.28 -30.99 9.69
CA THR A 178 19.09 -30.93 8.84
C THR A 178 18.60 -29.48 8.79
N ASN A 179 18.55 -28.87 7.60
CA ASN A 179 18.17 -27.47 7.36
C ASN A 179 19.26 -26.39 7.66
N ALA A 180 20.52 -26.72 7.46
CA ALA A 180 21.58 -25.69 7.52
C ALA A 180 21.37 -24.61 6.46
N THR A 181 21.35 -23.34 6.88
CA THR A 181 21.22 -22.17 6.01
C THR A 181 22.43 -21.26 6.14
N LYS A 182 22.71 -20.51 5.08
CA LYS A 182 23.76 -19.50 5.05
C LYS A 182 23.20 -18.12 4.65
N PRO A 183 23.88 -17.03 5.01
CA PRO A 183 23.49 -15.70 4.54
C PRO A 183 23.77 -15.55 3.05
N ALA A 184 22.89 -14.85 2.37
CA ALA A 184 23.06 -14.45 0.97
C ALA A 184 22.58 -13.03 0.78
N THR A 185 23.33 -12.23 0.05
CA THR A 185 23.00 -10.86 -0.35
C THR A 185 22.41 -10.89 -1.75
N LEU A 186 21.29 -10.21 -1.92
CA LEU A 186 20.56 -10.11 -3.17
C LEU A 186 21.00 -8.86 -3.97
N GLU A 187 20.61 -8.79 -5.24
CA GLU A 187 20.87 -7.64 -6.12
C GLU A 187 20.32 -6.31 -5.60
N THR A 188 19.28 -6.36 -4.76
CA THR A 188 18.71 -5.19 -4.08
C THR A 188 19.47 -4.76 -2.82
N GLY A 189 20.51 -5.50 -2.44
CA GLY A 189 21.25 -5.29 -1.19
C GLY A 189 20.59 -5.91 0.06
N ALA A 190 19.46 -6.57 -0.10
CA ALA A 190 18.78 -7.26 1.00
C ALA A 190 19.50 -8.55 1.35
N GLU A 191 19.64 -8.85 2.65
CA GLU A 191 20.18 -10.10 3.15
C GLU A 191 19.07 -11.06 3.53
N ILE A 192 19.18 -12.31 3.08
CA ILE A 192 18.27 -13.39 3.42
C ILE A 192 19.04 -14.67 3.80
N ARG A 193 18.35 -15.61 4.44
CA ARG A 193 18.89 -16.96 4.71
C ARG A 193 18.47 -17.92 3.61
N VAL A 194 19.47 -18.61 3.03
CA VAL A 194 19.27 -19.56 1.94
C VAL A 194 19.89 -20.92 2.28
N PRO A 195 19.42 -22.01 1.66
CA PRO A 195 20.06 -23.34 1.79
C PRO A 195 21.50 -23.32 1.29
N LEU A 196 22.34 -24.25 1.81
CA LEU A 196 23.77 -24.30 1.49
C LEU A 196 24.11 -24.52 0.01
N PHE A 197 23.19 -25.09 -0.76
CA PHE A 197 23.40 -25.37 -2.19
C PHE A 197 23.27 -24.15 -3.11
N VAL A 198 22.73 -23.04 -2.62
CA VAL A 198 22.57 -21.80 -3.38
C VAL A 198 23.93 -21.15 -3.60
N ASN A 199 24.21 -20.70 -4.82
CA ASN A 199 25.46 -20.07 -5.21
C ASN A 199 25.23 -18.63 -5.67
N GLU A 200 26.33 -17.88 -5.78
CA GLU A 200 26.32 -16.58 -6.42
C GLU A 200 25.87 -16.71 -7.87
N GLY A 201 25.04 -15.76 -8.33
CA GLY A 201 24.45 -15.77 -9.66
C GLY A 201 23.13 -16.54 -9.77
N ASP A 202 22.73 -17.32 -8.74
CA ASP A 202 21.45 -18.02 -8.76
C ASP A 202 20.28 -17.03 -8.67
N MET A 203 19.21 -17.28 -9.44
CA MET A 203 17.94 -16.57 -9.33
C MET A 203 17.08 -17.27 -8.29
N LEU A 204 16.59 -16.50 -7.34
CA LEU A 204 15.79 -17.00 -6.21
C LEU A 204 14.43 -16.37 -6.18
N ARG A 205 13.41 -17.18 -5.97
CA ARG A 205 12.07 -16.74 -5.66
C ARG A 205 11.90 -16.56 -4.16
N ILE A 206 11.48 -15.39 -3.75
CA ILE A 206 11.43 -14.94 -2.36
C ILE A 206 10.01 -14.47 -2.03
N ASP A 207 9.48 -14.85 -0.88
CA ASP A 207 8.25 -14.26 -0.34
C ASP A 207 8.62 -12.93 0.34
N THR A 208 8.14 -11.82 -0.21
CA THR A 208 8.45 -10.48 0.29
C THR A 208 7.88 -10.22 1.68
N ARG A 209 6.81 -10.90 2.09
CA ARG A 209 6.15 -10.71 3.38
C ARG A 209 6.96 -11.28 4.55
N THR A 210 7.60 -12.42 4.33
CA THR A 210 8.41 -13.11 5.35
C THR A 210 9.90 -12.91 5.15
N GLY A 211 10.32 -12.55 3.93
CA GLY A 211 11.74 -12.49 3.54
C GLY A 211 12.38 -13.87 3.39
N GLU A 212 11.58 -14.92 3.22
CA GLU A 212 12.06 -16.29 3.16
C GLU A 212 12.29 -16.74 1.70
N TYR A 213 13.34 -17.53 1.54
CA TYR A 213 13.61 -18.26 0.31
C TYR A 213 12.52 -19.29 0.06
N MET A 214 11.95 -19.32 -1.13
CA MET A 214 10.94 -20.31 -1.54
C MET A 214 11.55 -21.38 -2.43
N GLU A 215 12.10 -20.99 -3.55
CA GLU A 215 12.66 -21.90 -4.55
C GLU A 215 13.69 -21.17 -5.44
N ARG A 216 14.46 -21.94 -6.19
CA ARG A 216 15.35 -21.45 -7.23
C ARG A 216 14.54 -21.29 -8.51
N ALA A 217 14.57 -20.09 -9.12
CA ALA A 217 13.88 -19.76 -10.36
C ALA A 217 14.64 -20.26 -11.61
#